data_f06a518c8e64457aa7b2bffcb9fd102c
#
_entry.id   f06a518c8e64457aa7b2bffcb9fd102c
#
_cell.length_a   1.000
_cell.length_b   1.000
_cell.length_c   1.000
_cell.angle_alpha   90.00
_cell.angle_beta   90.00
_cell.angle_gamma   90.00
#
_symmetry.space_group_name_H-M   'P 1'
#
loop_
_entity.id
_entity.type
_entity.pdbx_description
1 polymer ?
#
loop_
_entity_poly.entity_id
_entity_poly.type
_entity_poly.pdbx_seq_one_letter_code
_entity_poly.pdbx_strand_id
1 'polypeptide(L)'
;ENLWHVIDVTGTYDCTDEQAQQILKDALTNDYVMSAIWDAIDSIADDLNLEKTFTKDYSQLFKDTLGAGRMEHLNPLATGGFSVSYISFKTIFEGYTPNEISSTFKTFQDNRLIVSRRVATANPYWQTLPASQKYTPDGYARGYGRYSQDVLVPAFLAAYAGTDPNTAPLIKQSNAKVSSNPFAGIIPRPNWRLTYTGLTKIPAIAEKFNNISFSHSYKGNLSMNSFNSALLYQDPFRLGGPSFMDTVSGNYIPFFLVPNITMQENFEPLIGLDFTTNKQMNMHFEYRKGRQLSLSLVDYQLSESRSTEWVFGFSFRAQGLNLPFSI
;
A
#
# COMPACT_ATOMS: atom_id res chain seq x y z
N GLU A 1 4.75 36.25 -12.08
CA GLU A 1 5.13 37.63 -12.39
C GLU A 1 5.87 37.71 -13.72
N ASN A 2 6.89 36.89 -13.96
CA ASN A 2 7.71 36.97 -15.16
C ASN A 2 6.99 36.52 -16.45
N LEU A 3 6.03 35.62 -16.37
CA LEU A 3 5.25 35.17 -17.54
C LEU A 3 4.33 36.25 -18.05
N TRP A 4 3.75 37.04 -17.17
CA TRP A 4 2.95 38.24 -17.53
C TRP A 4 3.77 39.28 -18.26
N HIS A 5 5.00 39.46 -17.84
CA HIS A 5 5.92 40.39 -18.49
C HIS A 5 6.28 39.97 -19.92
N VAL A 6 6.40 38.68 -20.17
CA VAL A 6 6.66 38.14 -21.52
C VAL A 6 5.44 38.29 -22.43
N ILE A 7 4.23 38.10 -21.91
CA ILE A 7 2.99 38.31 -22.69
C ILE A 7 2.80 39.79 -23.01
N ASP A 8 3.10 40.69 -22.09
CA ASP A 8 3.02 42.12 -22.25
C ASP A 8 4.07 42.66 -23.27
N VAL A 9 5.31 42.15 -23.20
CA VAL A 9 6.41 42.53 -24.14
C VAL A 9 6.12 42.09 -25.57
N THR A 10 5.37 41.01 -25.80
CA THR A 10 5.00 40.59 -27.16
C THR A 10 3.89 41.42 -27.77
N GLY A 11 3.27 42.34 -27.01
CA GLY A 11 2.26 43.28 -27.49
C GLY A 11 0.99 42.61 -28.02
N THR A 12 0.78 41.35 -27.69
CA THR A 12 -0.27 40.54 -28.30
C THR A 12 -1.60 40.63 -27.58
N TYR A 13 -1.63 41.15 -26.35
CA TYR A 13 -2.87 41.20 -25.57
C TYR A 13 -2.88 42.38 -24.58
N ASP A 14 -3.75 43.34 -24.84
CA ASP A 14 -4.20 44.30 -23.84
C ASP A 14 -5.35 43.66 -23.06
N CYS A 15 -5.03 42.87 -22.05
CA CYS A 15 -6.00 42.09 -21.32
C CYS A 15 -5.88 42.29 -19.79
N THR A 16 -7.02 42.17 -19.09
CA THR A 16 -7.04 42.19 -17.63
C THR A 16 -6.37 40.96 -17.05
N ASP A 17 -5.90 41.02 -15.81
CA ASP A 17 -5.29 39.86 -15.11
C ASP A 17 -6.17 38.62 -15.13
N GLU A 18 -7.49 38.78 -15.05
CA GLU A 18 -8.45 37.66 -15.09
C GLU A 18 -8.52 37.03 -16.48
N GLN A 19 -8.51 37.85 -17.53
CA GLN A 19 -8.49 37.37 -18.91
C GLN A 19 -7.17 36.66 -19.23
N ALA A 20 -6.06 37.19 -18.75
CA ALA A 20 -4.75 36.60 -18.92
C ALA A 20 -4.66 35.23 -18.18
N GLN A 21 -5.23 35.12 -16.98
CA GLN A 21 -5.32 33.86 -16.26
C GLN A 21 -6.18 32.82 -16.99
N GLN A 22 -7.28 33.26 -17.63
CA GLN A 22 -8.13 32.35 -18.39
C GLN A 22 -7.43 31.87 -19.66
N ILE A 23 -6.78 32.78 -20.38
CA ILE A 23 -5.98 32.46 -21.58
C ILE A 23 -4.85 31.51 -21.24
N LEU A 24 -4.15 31.73 -20.13
CA LEU A 24 -3.11 30.85 -19.65
C LEU A 24 -3.66 29.46 -19.32
N LYS A 25 -4.81 29.39 -18.64
CA LYS A 25 -5.48 28.14 -18.30
C LYS A 25 -5.90 27.34 -19.54
N ASP A 26 -6.44 28.05 -20.55
CA ASP A 26 -6.84 27.44 -21.82
C ASP A 26 -5.62 27.00 -22.64
N ALA A 27 -4.55 27.81 -22.65
CA ALA A 27 -3.28 27.46 -23.27
C ALA A 27 -2.60 26.22 -22.59
N LEU A 28 -2.68 26.11 -21.29
CA LEU A 28 -2.14 24.97 -20.51
C LEU A 28 -2.82 23.65 -20.85
N THR A 29 -3.99 23.68 -21.47
CA THR A 29 -4.72 22.47 -21.90
C THR A 29 -4.47 22.12 -23.38
N ASN A 30 -3.73 22.94 -24.14
CA ASN A 30 -3.49 22.74 -25.55
C ASN A 30 -1.98 22.66 -25.88
N ASP A 31 -1.51 21.47 -26.23
CA ASP A 31 -0.11 21.17 -26.55
C ASP A 31 0.48 22.03 -27.67
N TYR A 32 -0.33 22.39 -28.67
CA TYR A 32 0.11 23.22 -29.80
C TYR A 32 0.37 24.69 -29.38
N VAL A 33 -0.53 25.22 -28.56
CA VAL A 33 -0.39 26.59 -28.02
C VAL A 33 0.80 26.68 -27.08
N MET A 34 1.04 25.65 -26.31
CA MET A 34 2.20 25.59 -25.41
C MET A 34 3.52 25.50 -26.16
N SER A 35 3.58 24.74 -27.25
CA SER A 35 4.78 24.71 -28.09
C SER A 35 5.09 26.09 -28.66
N ALA A 36 4.05 26.80 -29.17
CA ALA A 36 4.22 28.14 -29.69
C ALA A 36 4.65 29.17 -28.63
N ILE A 37 4.15 29.07 -27.41
CA ILE A 37 4.58 29.90 -26.29
C ILE A 37 6.05 29.65 -25.97
N TRP A 38 6.49 28.41 -25.97
CA TRP A 38 7.89 28.04 -25.71
C TRP A 38 8.82 28.57 -26.81
N ASP A 39 8.44 28.40 -28.07
CA ASP A 39 9.21 28.93 -29.21
C ASP A 39 9.35 30.43 -29.10
N ALA A 40 8.28 31.12 -28.67
CA ALA A 40 8.31 32.56 -28.47
C ALA A 40 9.21 32.97 -27.28
N ILE A 41 9.16 32.24 -26.15
CA ILE A 41 10.02 32.49 -24.99
C ILE A 41 11.48 32.27 -25.35
N ASP A 42 11.80 31.20 -26.06
CA ASP A 42 13.18 30.89 -26.49
C ASP A 42 13.69 31.98 -27.46
N SER A 43 12.86 32.44 -28.38
CA SER A 43 13.20 33.54 -29.29
C SER A 43 13.48 34.85 -28.56
N ILE A 44 12.62 35.22 -27.59
CA ILE A 44 12.81 36.44 -26.79
C ILE A 44 14.05 36.31 -25.89
N ALA A 45 14.29 35.14 -25.30
CA ALA A 45 15.46 34.91 -24.47
C ALA A 45 16.77 35.03 -25.30
N ASP A 46 16.78 34.55 -26.54
CA ASP A 46 17.90 34.69 -27.47
C ASP A 46 18.10 36.14 -27.90
N ASP A 47 17.03 36.88 -28.22
CA ASP A 47 17.06 38.30 -28.61
C ASP A 47 17.53 39.21 -27.45
N LEU A 48 17.18 38.90 -26.23
CA LEU A 48 17.59 39.67 -25.05
C LEU A 48 18.92 39.17 -24.43
N ASN A 49 19.55 38.17 -25.03
CA ASN A 49 20.81 37.57 -24.53
C ASN A 49 20.74 37.18 -23.06
N LEU A 50 19.56 36.69 -22.62
CA LEU A 50 19.32 36.19 -21.28
C LEU A 50 19.99 34.82 -21.13
N GLU A 51 20.65 34.60 -20.01
CA GLU A 51 21.26 33.28 -19.73
C GLU A 51 20.24 32.14 -19.84
N LYS A 52 20.52 31.16 -20.69
CA LYS A 52 19.66 29.99 -20.97
C LYS A 52 19.36 29.11 -19.74
N THR A 53 20.04 29.32 -18.62
CA THR A 53 19.77 28.69 -17.34
C THR A 53 18.39 29.00 -16.80
N PHE A 54 17.91 30.24 -16.98
CA PHE A 54 16.60 30.66 -16.48
C PHE A 54 15.44 30.05 -17.28
N THR A 55 15.54 30.04 -18.59
CA THR A 55 14.57 29.37 -19.48
C THR A 55 14.52 27.87 -19.28
N LYS A 56 15.64 27.24 -19.01
CA LYS A 56 15.70 25.80 -18.77
C LYS A 56 14.96 25.37 -17.49
N ASP A 57 15.07 26.14 -16.42
CA ASP A 57 14.39 25.84 -15.16
C ASP A 57 12.87 26.05 -15.25
N TYR A 58 12.43 27.11 -15.94
CA TYR A 58 11.01 27.32 -16.23
C TYR A 58 10.44 26.29 -17.19
N SER A 59 11.21 25.90 -18.22
CA SER A 59 10.85 24.83 -19.13
C SER A 59 10.63 23.51 -18.36
N GLN A 60 11.49 23.22 -17.38
CA GLN A 60 11.35 22.01 -16.57
C GLN A 60 10.12 22.10 -15.65
N LEU A 61 9.90 23.24 -15.01
CA LEU A 61 8.71 23.48 -14.18
C LEU A 61 7.42 23.34 -14.98
N PHE A 62 7.36 23.90 -16.17
CA PHE A 62 6.20 23.77 -17.06
C PHE A 62 6.04 22.34 -17.58
N LYS A 63 7.11 21.69 -17.96
CA LYS A 63 7.08 20.26 -18.33
C LYS A 63 6.54 19.39 -17.22
N ASP A 64 6.97 19.66 -15.99
CA ASP A 64 6.50 18.94 -14.80
C ASP A 64 5.03 19.26 -14.48
N THR A 65 4.58 20.50 -14.73
CA THR A 65 3.21 20.94 -14.49
C THR A 65 2.24 20.48 -15.60
N LEU A 66 2.70 20.44 -16.83
CA LEU A 66 1.93 20.05 -18.03
C LEU A 66 2.13 18.58 -18.39
N GLY A 67 3.02 17.89 -17.72
CA GLY A 67 3.37 16.51 -17.98
C GLY A 67 2.20 15.54 -17.97
N ALA A 68 1.06 15.94 -17.40
CA ALA A 68 -0.18 15.16 -17.44
C ALA A 68 -0.77 14.96 -18.85
N GLY A 69 -0.39 15.78 -19.83
CA GLY A 69 -0.87 15.67 -21.22
C GLY A 69 0.12 15.04 -22.20
N ARG A 70 1.41 14.97 -21.86
CA ARG A 70 2.47 14.45 -22.75
C ARG A 70 3.06 13.17 -22.21
N MET A 71 2.98 12.10 -22.97
CA MET A 71 3.50 10.75 -22.60
C MET A 71 4.99 10.75 -22.23
N GLU A 72 5.79 11.58 -22.85
CA GLU A 72 7.23 11.75 -22.63
C GLU A 72 7.61 12.44 -21.32
N HIS A 73 6.65 13.16 -20.69
CA HIS A 73 6.85 13.87 -19.41
C HIS A 73 6.07 13.25 -18.27
N LEU A 74 5.34 12.20 -18.53
CA LEU A 74 4.68 11.42 -17.50
C LEU A 74 5.75 10.83 -16.56
N ASN A 75 5.42 10.79 -15.29
CA ASN A 75 6.23 10.06 -14.33
C ASN A 75 6.61 8.70 -14.91
N PRO A 76 7.88 8.29 -14.83
CA PRO A 76 8.28 6.99 -15.38
C PRO A 76 7.34 5.94 -14.82
N LEU A 77 6.74 5.14 -15.72
CA LEU A 77 5.82 4.07 -15.35
C LEU A 77 6.54 3.11 -14.40
N ALA A 78 6.39 3.34 -13.12
CA ALA A 78 6.80 2.39 -12.12
C ALA A 78 5.70 1.36 -11.99
N THR A 79 5.93 0.18 -12.54
CA THR A 79 5.07 -0.98 -12.36
C THR A 79 5.79 -1.98 -11.49
N GLY A 80 5.09 -2.67 -10.61
CA GLY A 80 5.74 -3.67 -9.81
C GLY A 80 4.81 -4.44 -8.89
N GLY A 81 5.38 -5.47 -8.26
CA GLY A 81 4.80 -6.17 -7.14
C GLY A 81 5.63 -5.90 -5.89
N PHE A 82 4.99 -5.81 -4.76
CA PHE A 82 5.63 -5.66 -3.47
C PHE A 82 5.17 -6.76 -2.52
N SER A 83 6.10 -7.35 -1.81
CA SER A 83 5.81 -8.35 -0.79
C SER A 83 6.77 -8.19 0.37
N VAL A 84 6.25 -8.22 1.58
CA VAL A 84 7.04 -8.08 2.80
C VAL A 84 6.48 -8.99 3.89
N SER A 85 7.36 -9.56 4.71
CA SER A 85 6.92 -10.26 5.91
C SER A 85 6.29 -9.27 6.90
N TYR A 86 5.09 -9.58 7.36
CA TYR A 86 4.28 -8.69 8.18
C TYR A 86 3.57 -9.48 9.27
N ILE A 87 3.57 -8.97 10.49
CA ILE A 87 2.94 -9.62 11.63
C ILE A 87 1.62 -8.93 11.94
N SER A 88 0.52 -9.68 11.90
CA SER A 88 -0.83 -9.21 12.18
C SER A 88 -1.65 -10.18 13.05
N PHE A 89 -1.01 -11.16 13.70
CA PHE A 89 -1.67 -12.28 14.37
C PHE A 89 -2.63 -11.90 15.51
N LYS A 90 -2.64 -10.66 15.99
CA LYS A 90 -3.55 -10.25 17.08
C LYS A 90 -5.02 -10.55 16.76
N THR A 91 -5.43 -10.33 15.53
CA THR A 91 -6.83 -10.46 15.11
C THR A 91 -7.18 -11.81 14.48
N ILE A 92 -6.21 -12.70 14.22
CA ILE A 92 -6.48 -14.04 13.68
C ILE A 92 -7.23 -14.94 14.68
N PHE A 93 -7.11 -14.65 15.97
CA PHE A 93 -7.77 -15.40 17.06
C PHE A 93 -9.11 -14.82 17.47
N GLU A 94 -9.55 -13.71 16.86
CA GLU A 94 -10.88 -13.17 17.12
C GLU A 94 -11.97 -14.13 16.67
N GLY A 95 -13.03 -14.19 17.48
CA GLY A 95 -14.18 -15.01 17.17
C GLY A 95 -14.83 -14.58 15.85
N TYR A 96 -15.36 -15.52 15.11
CA TYR A 96 -16.14 -15.31 13.90
C TYR A 96 -17.57 -15.78 14.14
N THR A 97 -18.53 -14.89 13.97
CA THR A 97 -19.96 -15.21 13.98
C THR A 97 -20.47 -15.06 12.54
N PRO A 98 -21.03 -16.11 11.92
CA PRO A 98 -21.63 -16.00 10.61
C PRO A 98 -22.71 -14.89 10.58
N ASN A 99 -22.74 -14.11 9.51
CA ASN A 99 -23.69 -13.01 9.27
C ASN A 99 -23.56 -11.78 10.21
N GLU A 100 -22.52 -11.70 11.02
CA GLU A 100 -22.22 -10.51 11.82
C GLU A 100 -20.98 -9.78 11.28
N ILE A 101 -21.03 -8.45 11.35
CA ILE A 101 -19.88 -7.62 11.04
C ILE A 101 -18.86 -7.75 12.18
N SER A 102 -17.64 -8.21 11.87
CA SER A 102 -16.60 -8.38 12.88
C SER A 102 -16.21 -7.05 13.55
N SER A 103 -15.76 -7.13 14.80
CA SER A 103 -15.24 -5.97 15.54
C SER A 103 -14.06 -5.32 14.81
N THR A 104 -13.18 -6.13 14.23
CA THR A 104 -12.05 -5.66 13.44
C THR A 104 -12.50 -4.88 12.19
N PHE A 105 -13.56 -5.33 11.52
CA PHE A 105 -14.11 -4.57 10.39
C PHE A 105 -14.70 -3.22 10.81
N LYS A 106 -15.38 -3.16 11.95
CA LYS A 106 -15.87 -1.88 12.53
C LYS A 106 -14.68 -0.96 12.82
N THR A 107 -13.64 -1.49 13.48
CA THR A 107 -12.38 -0.75 13.73
C THR A 107 -11.76 -0.23 12.43
N PHE A 108 -11.76 -1.04 11.36
CA PHE A 108 -11.31 -0.59 10.04
C PHE A 108 -12.15 0.59 9.53
N GLN A 109 -13.46 0.53 9.69
CA GLN A 109 -14.35 1.62 9.28
C GLN A 109 -14.07 2.91 10.06
N ASP A 110 -13.87 2.82 11.37
CA ASP A 110 -13.59 3.96 12.26
C ASP A 110 -12.22 4.57 11.98
N ASN A 111 -11.22 3.73 11.74
CA ASN A 111 -9.86 4.15 11.40
C ASN A 111 -9.79 5.01 10.14
N ARG A 112 -10.72 4.84 9.19
CA ARG A 112 -10.73 5.63 7.94
C ARG A 112 -10.83 7.12 8.19
N LEU A 113 -11.64 7.54 9.16
CA LEU A 113 -11.77 8.96 9.48
C LEU A 113 -10.48 9.54 10.08
N ILE A 114 -9.84 8.79 10.98
CA ILE A 114 -8.56 9.17 11.60
C ILE A 114 -7.48 9.29 10.54
N VAL A 115 -7.34 8.27 9.69
CA VAL A 115 -6.35 8.22 8.62
C VAL A 115 -6.58 9.33 7.60
N SER A 116 -7.84 9.61 7.21
CA SER A 116 -8.18 10.69 6.28
C SER A 116 -7.60 12.03 6.74
N ARG A 117 -7.80 12.37 8.00
CA ARG A 117 -7.27 13.62 8.59
C ARG A 117 -5.76 13.62 8.67
N ARG A 118 -5.15 12.50 9.03
CA ARG A 118 -3.71 12.33 9.12
C ARG A 118 -3.03 12.50 7.75
N VAL A 119 -3.54 11.84 6.71
CA VAL A 119 -2.97 11.93 5.36
C VAL A 119 -3.13 13.36 4.81
N ALA A 120 -4.27 13.97 5.05
CA ALA A 120 -4.50 15.35 4.64
C ALA A 120 -3.51 16.33 5.30
N THR A 121 -3.25 16.18 6.59
CA THR A 121 -2.26 17.03 7.28
C THR A 121 -0.83 16.82 6.78
N ALA A 122 -0.53 15.67 6.21
CA ALA A 122 0.76 15.38 5.59
C ALA A 122 0.87 15.93 4.15
N ASN A 123 -0.24 16.35 3.52
CA ASN A 123 -0.23 16.89 2.16
C ASN A 123 -0.11 18.42 2.18
N PRO A 124 1.01 19.01 1.68
CA PRO A 124 1.19 20.46 1.66
C PRO A 124 0.13 21.22 0.89
N TYR A 125 -0.37 20.67 -0.22
CA TYR A 125 -1.43 21.31 -1.02
C TYR A 125 -2.76 21.37 -0.27
N TRP A 126 -3.10 20.33 0.50
CA TRP A 126 -4.27 20.36 1.35
C TRP A 126 -4.16 21.42 2.46
N GLN A 127 -2.95 21.63 2.98
CA GLN A 127 -2.72 22.64 4.03
C GLN A 127 -3.05 24.05 3.56
N THR A 128 -2.86 24.37 2.27
CA THR A 128 -3.18 25.68 1.68
C THR A 128 -4.66 25.93 1.47
N LEU A 129 -5.51 24.91 1.58
CA LEU A 129 -6.95 25.08 1.42
C LEU A 129 -7.54 25.99 2.51
N PRO A 130 -8.53 26.84 2.19
CA PRO A 130 -9.29 27.60 3.17
C PRO A 130 -9.92 26.67 4.22
N ALA A 131 -9.99 27.10 5.47
CA ALA A 131 -10.53 26.31 6.56
C ALA A 131 -11.94 25.78 6.30
N SER A 132 -12.80 26.57 5.63
CA SER A 132 -14.15 26.21 5.23
C SER A 132 -14.24 25.10 4.18
N GLN A 133 -13.14 24.82 3.48
CA GLN A 133 -13.08 23.82 2.40
C GLN A 133 -12.27 22.56 2.76
N LYS A 134 -11.70 22.51 3.98
CA LYS A 134 -10.82 21.41 4.38
C LYS A 134 -11.54 20.10 4.63
N TYR A 135 -12.79 20.15 5.03
CA TYR A 135 -13.55 18.96 5.43
C TYR A 135 -14.87 18.84 4.66
N THR A 136 -15.26 17.62 4.41
CA THR A 136 -16.56 17.27 3.86
C THR A 136 -17.62 17.20 4.96
N PRO A 137 -18.93 17.27 4.66
CA PRO A 137 -19.99 17.21 5.67
C PRO A 137 -19.96 15.96 6.55
N ASP A 138 -19.43 14.84 6.05
CA ASP A 138 -19.27 13.58 6.78
C ASP A 138 -17.96 13.52 7.60
N GLY A 139 -17.22 14.64 7.68
CA GLY A 139 -16.03 14.83 8.53
C GLY A 139 -14.72 14.32 7.95
N TYR A 140 -14.71 13.77 6.74
CA TYR A 140 -13.49 13.40 6.04
C TYR A 140 -12.75 14.63 5.53
N ALA A 141 -11.45 14.53 5.40
CA ALA A 141 -10.67 15.58 4.77
C ALA A 141 -10.95 15.61 3.27
N ARG A 142 -11.14 16.81 2.71
CA ARG A 142 -11.38 17.00 1.28
C ARG A 142 -10.21 16.41 0.48
N GLY A 143 -10.52 15.63 -0.55
CA GLY A 143 -9.53 14.90 -1.34
C GLY A 143 -9.05 13.58 -0.73
N TYR A 144 -9.51 13.26 0.49
CA TYR A 144 -9.20 12.00 1.19
C TYR A 144 -10.48 11.40 1.79
N GLY A 145 -11.43 11.11 0.91
CA GLY A 145 -12.72 10.52 1.29
C GLY A 145 -12.60 9.07 1.77
N ARG A 146 -13.74 8.52 2.24
CA ARG A 146 -13.81 7.17 2.81
C ARG A 146 -13.36 6.03 1.89
N TYR A 147 -13.34 6.26 0.58
CA TYR A 147 -12.92 5.30 -0.44
C TYR A 147 -11.60 5.67 -1.11
N SER A 148 -10.92 6.73 -0.66
CA SER A 148 -9.58 7.04 -1.11
C SER A 148 -8.62 5.89 -0.77
N GLN A 149 -7.80 5.48 -1.71
CA GLN A 149 -6.77 4.45 -1.51
C GLN A 149 -5.83 4.80 -0.35
N ASP A 150 -5.42 6.08 -0.25
CA ASP A 150 -4.53 6.58 0.81
C ASP A 150 -5.17 6.55 2.19
N VAL A 151 -6.50 6.42 2.26
CA VAL A 151 -7.27 6.23 3.49
C VAL A 151 -7.50 4.75 3.78
N LEU A 152 -7.94 3.99 2.76
CA LEU A 152 -8.31 2.59 2.94
C LEU A 152 -7.11 1.72 3.35
N VAL A 153 -5.96 1.91 2.70
CA VAL A 153 -4.80 1.06 2.92
C VAL A 153 -4.24 1.18 4.35
N PRO A 154 -3.91 2.38 4.85
CA PRO A 154 -3.41 2.50 6.22
C PRO A 154 -4.46 2.15 7.27
N ALA A 155 -5.75 2.43 7.03
CA ALA A 155 -6.83 2.06 7.94
C ALA A 155 -6.99 0.53 8.05
N PHE A 156 -6.87 -0.18 6.92
CA PHE A 156 -6.85 -1.64 6.85
C PHE A 156 -5.66 -2.22 7.62
N LEU A 157 -4.46 -1.72 7.34
CA LEU A 157 -3.25 -2.19 8.04
C LEU A 157 -3.35 -1.97 9.55
N ALA A 158 -3.82 -0.81 9.98
CA ALA A 158 -3.98 -0.51 11.40
C ALA A 158 -4.98 -1.46 12.07
N ALA A 159 -6.15 -1.64 11.50
CA ALA A 159 -7.20 -2.47 12.09
C ALA A 159 -6.76 -3.93 12.19
N TYR A 160 -6.29 -4.53 11.11
CA TYR A 160 -5.96 -5.95 11.04
C TYR A 160 -4.62 -6.32 11.68
N ALA A 161 -3.68 -5.39 11.80
CA ALA A 161 -2.49 -5.58 12.62
C ALA A 161 -2.68 -5.19 14.09
N GLY A 162 -3.81 -4.61 14.46
CA GLY A 162 -4.09 -4.12 15.81
C GLY A 162 -3.11 -3.02 16.25
N THR A 163 -2.79 -2.10 15.34
CA THR A 163 -1.90 -0.96 15.57
C THR A 163 -2.66 0.37 15.54
N ASP A 164 -2.04 1.42 16.05
CA ASP A 164 -2.62 2.76 16.04
C ASP A 164 -2.72 3.29 14.58
N PRO A 165 -3.91 3.75 14.12
CA PRO A 165 -4.08 4.34 12.80
C PRO A 165 -3.22 5.61 12.58
N ASN A 166 -2.79 6.29 13.64
CA ASN A 166 -1.90 7.44 13.54
C ASN A 166 -0.46 7.05 13.18
N THR A 167 -0.06 5.80 13.37
CA THR A 167 1.30 5.30 13.09
C THR A 167 1.35 4.30 11.93
N ALA A 168 0.20 3.92 11.38
CA ALA A 168 0.13 2.97 10.28
C ALA A 168 0.96 3.44 9.07
N PRO A 169 1.63 2.53 8.33
CA PRO A 169 2.41 2.87 7.15
C PRO A 169 1.54 3.56 6.09
N LEU A 170 2.05 4.62 5.49
CA LEU A 170 1.41 5.32 4.38
C LEU A 170 2.02 4.90 3.04
N ILE A 171 1.27 5.06 1.96
CA ILE A 171 1.79 4.91 0.61
C ILE A 171 2.57 6.18 0.25
N LYS A 172 3.74 6.01 -0.36
CA LYS A 172 4.59 7.13 -0.79
C LYS A 172 3.91 7.91 -1.92
N GLN A 173 4.06 9.23 -1.87
CA GLN A 173 3.48 10.16 -2.83
C GLN A 173 4.54 10.80 -3.75
N SER A 174 5.72 10.22 -3.86
CA SER A 174 6.77 10.71 -4.75
C SER A 174 7.62 9.59 -5.31
N ASN A 175 8.17 9.81 -6.49
CA ASN A 175 9.11 8.92 -7.16
C ASN A 175 10.59 9.28 -6.92
N ALA A 176 10.89 10.27 -6.09
CA ALA A 176 12.25 10.80 -5.90
C ALA A 176 13.31 9.73 -5.60
N LYS A 177 12.89 8.55 -5.18
CA LYS A 177 13.69 7.31 -5.20
C LYS A 177 12.71 6.16 -5.43
N VAL A 178 12.58 5.69 -6.67
CA VAL A 178 11.83 4.47 -7.00
C VAL A 178 12.54 3.31 -6.28
N SER A 179 12.21 3.12 -5.02
CA SER A 179 12.50 1.87 -4.34
C SER A 179 11.35 0.93 -4.64
N SER A 180 11.64 -0.35 -4.73
CA SER A 180 10.62 -1.41 -4.88
C SER A 180 9.57 -1.45 -3.76
N ASN A 181 9.72 -0.61 -2.75
CA ASN A 181 8.80 -0.51 -1.60
C ASN A 181 7.92 0.75 -1.73
N PRO A 182 6.63 0.61 -2.05
CA PRO A 182 5.69 1.73 -2.17
C PRO A 182 5.26 2.32 -0.82
N PHE A 183 5.57 1.67 0.30
CA PHE A 183 5.21 2.18 1.63
C PHE A 183 6.29 3.07 2.24
N ALA A 184 5.85 4.08 2.98
CA ALA A 184 6.67 4.80 3.92
C ALA A 184 6.60 4.12 5.29
N GLY A 185 7.75 3.70 5.82
CA GLY A 185 7.85 3.22 7.20
C GLY A 185 7.46 1.75 7.45
N ILE A 186 7.22 0.93 6.43
CA ILE A 186 7.08 -0.52 6.64
C ILE A 186 8.45 -1.13 6.95
N ILE A 187 8.54 -1.78 8.09
CA ILE A 187 9.69 -2.56 8.53
C ILE A 187 9.31 -4.03 8.42
N PRO A 188 10.09 -4.86 7.67
CA PRO A 188 9.91 -6.30 7.64
C PRO A 188 9.98 -6.89 9.05
N ARG A 189 9.07 -7.79 9.37
CA ARG A 189 9.05 -8.50 10.65
C ARG A 189 9.34 -9.97 10.42
N PRO A 190 10.15 -10.63 11.29
CA PRO A 190 10.59 -11.99 11.03
C PRO A 190 9.43 -12.98 11.11
N ASN A 191 9.38 -13.89 10.15
CA ASN A 191 8.67 -15.16 10.31
C ASN A 191 9.53 -16.08 11.18
N TRP A 192 8.91 -17.01 11.90
CA TRP A 192 9.68 -17.91 12.77
C TRP A 192 9.19 -19.34 12.71
N ARG A 193 10.11 -20.23 13.04
CA ARG A 193 9.83 -21.63 13.30
C ARG A 193 10.58 -22.06 14.56
N LEU A 194 9.86 -22.66 15.49
CA LEU A 194 10.40 -23.20 16.72
C LEU A 194 10.24 -24.72 16.68
N THR A 195 11.30 -25.46 17.01
CA THR A 195 11.26 -26.91 17.22
C THR A 195 11.96 -27.22 18.52
N TYR A 196 11.32 -28.00 19.39
CA TYR A 196 11.86 -28.38 20.67
C TYR A 196 11.77 -29.90 20.86
N THR A 197 12.92 -30.55 21.06
CA THR A 197 13.06 -32.00 21.17
C THR A 197 13.54 -32.46 22.58
N GLY A 198 13.64 -31.51 23.51
CA GLY A 198 14.20 -31.76 24.84
C GLY A 198 13.27 -32.47 25.84
N LEU A 199 12.02 -32.76 25.48
CA LEU A 199 11.05 -33.39 26.37
C LEU A 199 11.48 -34.81 26.81
N THR A 200 12.21 -35.54 25.99
CA THR A 200 12.77 -36.85 26.29
C THR A 200 13.91 -36.83 27.33
N LYS A 201 14.40 -35.65 27.73
CA LYS A 201 15.34 -35.50 28.83
C LYS A 201 14.69 -35.66 30.20
N ILE A 202 13.36 -35.66 30.28
CA ILE A 202 12.58 -35.89 31.49
C ILE A 202 12.45 -37.40 31.68
N PRO A 203 12.96 -38.01 32.79
CA PRO A 203 13.00 -39.47 32.97
C PRO A 203 11.65 -40.17 32.77
N ALA A 204 10.58 -39.62 33.34
CA ALA A 204 9.22 -40.15 33.21
C ALA A 204 8.68 -40.20 31.79
N ILE A 205 9.19 -39.33 30.89
CA ILE A 205 8.85 -39.27 29.46
C ILE A 205 9.73 -40.28 28.70
N ALA A 206 11.03 -40.31 29.00
CA ALA A 206 12.00 -41.20 28.36
C ALA A 206 11.65 -42.67 28.50
N GLU A 207 11.01 -43.07 29.62
CA GLU A 207 10.53 -44.43 29.82
C GLU A 207 9.51 -44.93 28.81
N LYS A 208 8.74 -44.00 28.22
CA LYS A 208 7.61 -44.33 27.32
C LYS A 208 7.88 -43.97 25.88
N PHE A 209 8.68 -42.94 25.64
CA PHE A 209 8.89 -42.33 24.33
C PHE A 209 10.39 -42.26 23.99
N ASN A 210 10.74 -42.75 22.79
CA ASN A 210 12.07 -42.57 22.22
C ASN A 210 12.32 -41.16 21.75
N ASN A 211 11.28 -40.51 21.22
CA ASN A 211 11.34 -39.14 20.77
C ASN A 211 10.00 -38.43 21.00
N ILE A 212 10.06 -37.19 21.44
CA ILE A 212 8.94 -36.24 21.41
C ILE A 212 9.48 -34.92 20.88
N SER A 213 8.87 -34.45 19.83
CA SER A 213 9.18 -33.15 19.21
C SER A 213 7.94 -32.25 19.25
N PHE A 214 8.13 -31.06 19.76
CA PHE A 214 7.15 -29.97 19.67
C PHE A 214 7.57 -29.02 18.55
N SER A 215 6.63 -28.62 17.72
CA SER A 215 6.87 -27.62 16.65
C SER A 215 5.82 -26.52 16.67
N HIS A 216 6.26 -25.32 16.38
CA HIS A 216 5.44 -24.12 16.21
C HIS A 216 6.02 -23.25 15.12
N SER A 217 5.21 -22.76 14.19
CA SER A 217 5.69 -21.83 13.18
C SER A 217 4.64 -20.78 12.83
N TYR A 218 5.12 -19.60 12.50
CA TYR A 218 4.31 -18.50 12.00
C TYR A 218 4.93 -17.90 10.74
N LYS A 219 4.10 -17.68 9.73
CA LYS A 219 4.46 -16.98 8.51
C LYS A 219 3.38 -15.95 8.19
N GLY A 220 3.76 -14.69 8.22
CA GLY A 220 2.91 -13.57 7.83
C GLY A 220 3.50 -12.83 6.64
N ASN A 221 2.66 -12.43 5.71
CA ASN A 221 3.04 -11.73 4.50
C ASN A 221 2.01 -10.67 4.14
N LEU A 222 2.49 -9.49 3.76
CA LEU A 222 1.72 -8.42 3.15
C LEU A 222 2.20 -8.25 1.71
N SER A 223 1.29 -8.29 0.75
CA SER A 223 1.62 -8.14 -0.66
C SER A 223 0.70 -7.15 -1.36
N MET A 224 1.26 -6.42 -2.30
CA MET A 224 0.59 -5.66 -3.32
C MET A 224 0.96 -6.28 -4.66
N ASN A 225 0.00 -6.87 -5.33
CA ASN A 225 0.21 -7.42 -6.64
C ASN A 225 -0.14 -6.36 -7.68
N SER A 226 0.84 -5.99 -8.52
CA SER A 226 0.64 -5.06 -9.64
C SER A 226 0.23 -3.64 -9.20
N PHE A 227 1.14 -2.86 -8.68
CA PHE A 227 0.95 -1.42 -8.55
C PHE A 227 1.53 -0.68 -9.76
N ASN A 228 0.94 0.46 -10.11
CA ASN A 228 1.38 1.31 -11.21
C ASN A 228 1.49 2.75 -10.72
N SER A 229 2.41 3.54 -11.31
CA SER A 229 2.37 4.99 -11.10
C SER A 229 1.16 5.58 -11.83
N ALA A 230 0.48 6.54 -11.19
CA ALA A 230 -0.67 7.21 -11.78
C ALA A 230 -0.21 8.24 -12.81
N LEU A 231 -0.75 8.16 -14.02
CA LEU A 231 -0.45 9.09 -15.10
C LEU A 231 -0.92 10.51 -14.78
N LEU A 232 -2.02 10.64 -14.05
CA LEU A 232 -2.62 11.93 -13.69
C LEU A 232 -2.12 12.46 -12.33
N TYR A 233 -1.13 11.81 -11.71
CA TYR A 233 -0.51 12.34 -10.50
C TYR A 233 0.21 13.64 -10.81
N GLN A 234 -0.04 14.67 -10.01
CA GLN A 234 0.59 15.97 -10.14
C GLN A 234 1.16 16.44 -8.80
N ASP A 235 2.40 16.90 -8.85
CA ASP A 235 3.10 17.59 -7.76
C ASP A 235 3.95 18.71 -8.36
N PRO A 236 3.31 19.81 -8.87
CA PRO A 236 3.99 20.82 -9.69
C PRO A 236 5.10 21.56 -8.93
N PHE A 237 4.96 21.72 -7.62
CA PHE A 237 5.95 22.39 -6.80
C PHE A 237 6.87 21.43 -6.05
N ARG A 238 6.82 20.12 -6.34
CA ARG A 238 7.64 19.08 -5.70
C ARG A 238 7.57 19.08 -4.18
N LEU A 239 6.39 19.35 -3.65
CA LEU A 239 6.15 19.41 -2.20
C LEU A 239 5.97 18.02 -1.58
N GLY A 240 5.93 16.95 -2.39
CA GLY A 240 5.83 15.58 -1.91
C GLY A 240 4.41 15.11 -1.61
N GLY A 241 3.40 15.76 -2.20
CA GLY A 241 2.00 15.38 -2.09
C GLY A 241 1.22 15.55 -3.40
N PRO A 242 0.07 14.88 -3.56
CA PRO A 242 -0.78 15.07 -4.72
C PRO A 242 -1.48 16.44 -4.68
N SER A 243 -1.48 17.14 -5.81
CA SER A 243 -2.15 18.44 -5.95
C SER A 243 -3.47 18.33 -6.70
N PHE A 244 -3.65 17.30 -7.53
CA PHE A 244 -4.80 17.15 -8.41
C PHE A 244 -5.83 16.19 -7.83
N MET A 245 -7.09 16.62 -7.77
CA MET A 245 -8.24 15.81 -7.35
C MET A 245 -9.02 15.33 -8.57
N ASP A 246 -9.31 14.04 -8.60
CA ASP A 246 -10.23 13.48 -9.58
C ASP A 246 -11.65 14.06 -9.38
N THR A 247 -12.24 14.56 -10.45
CA THR A 247 -13.55 15.23 -10.42
C THR A 247 -14.72 14.27 -10.13
N VAL A 248 -14.56 12.99 -10.42
CA VAL A 248 -15.60 11.97 -10.22
C VAL A 248 -15.63 11.49 -8.76
N SER A 249 -14.48 11.10 -8.24
CA SER A 249 -14.37 10.59 -6.87
C SER A 249 -14.20 11.69 -5.82
N GLY A 250 -13.76 12.88 -6.23
CA GLY A 250 -13.40 13.98 -5.33
C GLY A 250 -12.15 13.71 -4.49
N ASN A 251 -11.38 12.67 -4.82
CA ASN A 251 -10.16 12.29 -4.11
C ASN A 251 -8.91 12.77 -4.86
N TYR A 252 -7.85 13.05 -4.11
CA TYR A 252 -6.54 13.24 -4.71
C TYR A 252 -6.09 11.97 -5.43
N ILE A 253 -5.45 12.15 -6.58
CA ILE A 253 -4.86 11.04 -7.33
C ILE A 253 -3.50 10.73 -6.71
N PRO A 254 -3.32 9.54 -6.10
CA PRO A 254 -2.08 9.16 -5.45
C PRO A 254 -0.99 8.86 -6.49
N PHE A 255 0.28 8.89 -6.07
CA PHE A 255 1.40 8.55 -6.96
C PHE A 255 1.33 7.09 -7.45
N PHE A 256 1.08 6.15 -6.55
CA PHE A 256 0.89 4.75 -6.89
C PHE A 256 -0.59 4.37 -6.89
N LEU A 257 -1.06 3.78 -7.97
CA LEU A 257 -2.35 3.10 -8.04
C LEU A 257 -2.16 1.63 -7.67
N VAL A 258 -2.85 1.21 -6.64
CA VAL A 258 -2.79 -0.16 -6.11
C VAL A 258 -4.16 -0.80 -6.32
N PRO A 259 -4.28 -1.86 -7.14
CA PRO A 259 -5.57 -2.50 -7.38
C PRO A 259 -6.05 -3.32 -6.17
N ASN A 260 -5.14 -3.99 -5.48
CA ASN A 260 -5.45 -4.78 -4.29
C ASN A 260 -4.27 -4.88 -3.32
N ILE A 261 -4.60 -5.16 -2.06
CA ILE A 261 -3.66 -5.53 -1.02
C ILE A 261 -4.11 -6.84 -0.40
N THR A 262 -3.17 -7.76 -0.26
CA THR A 262 -3.41 -9.06 0.38
C THR A 262 -2.52 -9.20 1.61
N MET A 263 -3.14 -9.61 2.73
CA MET A 263 -2.46 -9.97 3.95
C MET A 263 -2.74 -11.44 4.22
N GLN A 264 -1.68 -12.25 4.33
CA GLN A 264 -1.77 -13.68 4.59
C GLN A 264 -1.01 -14.04 5.84
N GLU A 265 -1.60 -14.87 6.68
CA GLU A 265 -1.02 -15.35 7.91
C GLU A 265 -1.29 -16.84 8.07
N ASN A 266 -0.25 -17.58 8.36
CA ASN A 266 -0.33 -19.02 8.56
C ASN A 266 0.47 -19.43 9.79
N PHE A 267 -0.19 -20.19 10.67
CA PHE A 267 0.44 -21.05 11.66
C PHE A 267 0.48 -22.48 11.11
N GLU A 268 1.64 -22.91 10.68
CA GLU A 268 1.89 -24.24 10.06
C GLU A 268 3.11 -24.94 10.69
N PRO A 269 2.91 -25.58 11.86
CA PRO A 269 1.71 -25.63 12.70
C PRO A 269 1.63 -24.50 13.74
N LEU A 270 0.44 -24.24 14.29
CA LEU A 270 0.30 -23.52 15.56
C LEU A 270 0.78 -24.37 16.73
N ILE A 271 0.40 -25.64 16.73
CA ILE A 271 0.91 -26.67 17.64
C ILE A 271 1.16 -27.93 16.82
N GLY A 272 2.38 -28.42 16.81
CA GLY A 272 2.76 -29.69 16.23
C GLY A 272 3.44 -30.57 17.26
N LEU A 273 3.05 -31.84 17.31
CA LEU A 273 3.59 -32.84 18.22
C LEU A 273 3.88 -34.12 17.44
N ASP A 274 5.13 -34.54 17.50
CA ASP A 274 5.58 -35.79 16.94
C ASP A 274 6.04 -36.69 18.09
N PHE A 275 5.50 -37.92 18.17
CA PHE A 275 5.84 -38.90 19.19
C PHE A 275 6.34 -40.17 18.54
N THR A 276 7.44 -40.68 19.03
CA THR A 276 7.91 -42.05 18.72
C THR A 276 7.98 -42.82 20.03
N THR A 277 7.13 -43.82 20.16
CA THR A 277 7.12 -44.68 21.36
C THR A 277 8.25 -45.72 21.32
N ASN A 278 8.59 -46.29 22.46
CA ASN A 278 9.56 -47.40 22.58
C ASN A 278 9.11 -48.67 21.82
N LYS A 279 7.82 -48.78 21.46
CA LYS A 279 7.25 -49.87 20.65
C LYS A 279 7.22 -49.54 19.14
N GLN A 280 8.02 -48.57 18.66
CA GLN A 280 8.12 -48.18 17.26
C GLN A 280 6.77 -47.69 16.64
N MET A 281 5.89 -47.14 17.47
CA MET A 281 4.70 -46.44 16.99
C MET A 281 5.06 -44.97 16.85
N ASN A 282 4.78 -44.40 15.68
CA ASN A 282 4.93 -42.98 15.44
C ASN A 282 3.54 -42.35 15.36
N MET A 283 3.36 -41.27 16.05
CA MET A 283 2.15 -40.46 16.03
C MET A 283 2.54 -39.05 15.70
N HIS A 284 1.76 -38.45 14.84
CA HIS A 284 1.89 -37.08 14.41
C HIS A 284 0.57 -36.36 14.65
N PHE A 285 0.63 -35.18 15.26
CA PHE A 285 -0.51 -34.33 15.52
C PHE A 285 -0.14 -32.90 15.17
N GLU A 286 -0.94 -32.24 14.34
CA GLU A 286 -0.79 -30.82 14.08
C GLU A 286 -2.14 -30.10 14.16
N TYR A 287 -2.10 -28.91 14.74
CA TYR A 287 -3.15 -27.93 14.67
C TYR A 287 -2.65 -26.74 13.88
N ARG A 288 -3.28 -26.48 12.74
CA ARG A 288 -2.94 -25.40 11.82
C ARG A 288 -4.02 -24.36 11.83
N LYS A 289 -3.64 -23.11 11.65
CA LYS A 289 -4.57 -21.99 11.52
C LYS A 289 -4.07 -21.00 10.49
N GLY A 290 -4.91 -20.66 9.53
CA GLY A 290 -4.59 -19.70 8.46
C GLY A 290 -5.66 -18.63 8.32
N ARG A 291 -5.24 -17.48 7.80
CA ARG A 291 -6.12 -16.39 7.41
C ARG A 291 -5.55 -15.69 6.18
N GLN A 292 -6.43 -15.37 5.25
CA GLN A 292 -6.12 -14.49 4.13
C GLN A 292 -7.14 -13.37 4.07
N LEU A 293 -6.65 -12.14 4.00
CA LEU A 293 -7.41 -10.92 3.83
C LEU A 293 -7.05 -10.34 2.47
N SER A 294 -8.03 -9.90 1.71
CA SER A 294 -7.82 -9.21 0.43
C SER A 294 -8.71 -7.98 0.36
N LEU A 295 -8.10 -6.81 0.28
CA LEU A 295 -8.76 -5.52 0.08
C LEU A 295 -8.63 -5.12 -1.38
N SER A 296 -9.74 -5.15 -2.13
CA SER A 296 -9.85 -4.56 -3.46
C SER A 296 -10.05 -3.07 -3.34
N LEU A 297 -9.20 -2.31 -4.02
CA LEU A 297 -9.31 -0.84 -4.10
C LEU A 297 -10.06 -0.37 -5.35
N VAL A 298 -10.39 -1.32 -6.22
CA VAL A 298 -11.21 -1.08 -7.42
C VAL A 298 -12.69 -1.19 -7.06
N ASP A 299 -13.07 -2.28 -6.37
CA ASP A 299 -14.46 -2.57 -6.01
C ASP A 299 -14.80 -2.17 -4.57
N TYR A 300 -13.81 -1.67 -3.82
CA TYR A 300 -13.93 -1.28 -2.40
C TYR A 300 -14.43 -2.42 -1.51
N GLN A 301 -14.06 -3.65 -1.85
CA GLN A 301 -14.46 -4.86 -1.14
C GLN A 301 -13.32 -5.43 -0.32
N LEU A 302 -13.66 -5.88 0.88
CA LEU A 302 -12.77 -6.63 1.74
C LEU A 302 -13.28 -8.06 1.88
N SER A 303 -12.44 -9.02 1.49
CA SER A 303 -12.70 -10.44 1.69
C SER A 303 -11.78 -11.00 2.77
N GLU A 304 -12.31 -11.88 3.60
CA GLU A 304 -11.57 -12.62 4.60
C GLU A 304 -11.86 -14.12 4.46
N SER A 305 -10.80 -14.91 4.31
CA SER A 305 -10.84 -16.37 4.33
C SER A 305 -10.08 -16.87 5.54
N ARG A 306 -10.67 -17.78 6.31
CA ARG A 306 -10.06 -18.42 7.48
C ARG A 306 -10.04 -19.93 7.29
N SER A 307 -8.94 -20.55 7.67
CA SER A 307 -8.78 -22.00 7.70
C SER A 307 -8.38 -22.47 9.10
N THR A 308 -8.92 -23.61 9.50
CA THR A 308 -8.53 -24.33 10.70
C THR A 308 -8.45 -25.79 10.34
N GLU A 309 -7.30 -26.42 10.58
CA GLU A 309 -7.03 -27.79 10.15
C GLU A 309 -6.42 -28.57 11.31
N TRP A 310 -6.90 -29.80 11.48
CA TRP A 310 -6.36 -30.79 12.39
C TRP A 310 -5.76 -31.91 11.57
N VAL A 311 -4.49 -32.22 11.77
CA VAL A 311 -3.79 -33.29 11.07
C VAL A 311 -3.39 -34.35 12.08
N PHE A 312 -3.77 -35.59 11.81
CA PHE A 312 -3.41 -36.76 12.60
C PHE A 312 -2.71 -37.77 11.72
N GLY A 313 -1.54 -38.18 12.12
CA GLY A 313 -0.78 -39.24 11.46
C GLY A 313 -0.49 -40.36 12.47
N PHE A 314 -0.63 -41.59 12.02
CA PHE A 314 -0.26 -42.77 12.79
C PHE A 314 0.50 -43.74 11.90
N SER A 315 1.63 -44.24 12.34
CA SER A 315 2.34 -45.30 11.69
C SER A 315 2.88 -46.30 12.71
N PHE A 316 2.84 -47.54 12.36
CA PHE A 316 3.31 -48.66 13.20
C PHE A 316 4.25 -49.54 12.38
N ARG A 317 5.39 -49.90 12.94
CA ARG A 317 6.34 -50.82 12.33
C ARG A 317 6.37 -52.11 13.13
N ALA A 318 5.84 -53.21 12.57
CA ALA A 318 5.98 -54.55 13.11
C ALA A 318 7.20 -55.23 12.46
N GLN A 319 8.08 -55.78 13.30
CA GLN A 319 9.15 -56.67 12.86
C GLN A 319 8.70 -58.11 13.06
N GLY A 320 8.88 -58.98 12.06
CA GLY A 320 8.57 -60.39 12.18
C GLY A 320 7.10 -60.75 11.94
N LEU A 321 6.38 -59.97 11.15
CA LEU A 321 5.04 -60.32 10.68
C LEU A 321 5.15 -61.46 9.66
N ASN A 322 4.92 -62.69 10.09
CA ASN A 322 4.72 -63.82 9.20
C ASN A 322 3.32 -63.67 8.56
N LEU A 323 3.29 -63.15 7.36
CA LEU A 323 2.05 -63.11 6.59
C LEU A 323 1.67 -64.55 6.22
N PRO A 324 0.38 -64.96 6.40
CA PRO A 324 -0.06 -66.32 6.14
C PRO A 324 -0.18 -66.62 4.64
N PHE A 325 0.30 -65.78 3.78
CA PHE A 325 0.33 -66.01 2.31
C PHE A 325 1.77 -65.87 1.81
N SER A 326 2.31 -66.91 1.29
CA SER A 326 3.47 -66.87 0.42
C SER A 326 2.99 -66.46 -0.99
N ILE A 327 3.57 -65.38 -1.53
CA ILE A 327 3.41 -65.02 -2.94
C ILE A 327 4.32 -65.92 -3.75
#